data_d2f03ab860c0f78839d9ad24ff6e8477
#
_entry.id   d2f03ab860c0f78839d9ad24ff6e8477
#
_cell.length_a   1.000
_cell.length_b   1.000
_cell.length_c   1.000
_cell.angle_alpha   90.00
_cell.angle_beta   90.00
_cell.angle_gamma   90.00
#
_symmetry.space_group_name_H-M   'P 1'
#
loop_
_entity.id
_entity.type
_entity.pdbx_description
1 polymer ?
#
loop_
_entity_poly.entity_id
_entity_poly.type
_entity_poly.pdbx_seq_one_letter_code
_entity_poly.pdbx_strand_id
1 'polypeptide(L)' 'MIELLINGETRAFPAPLTLAQLIESLELAGKRIAIEKNGEIVPRSQHADTPLASGDRLEIVVAVGGG' A
#
# COMPACT_ATOMS: atom_id res chain seq x y z
N MET A 1 0.56 9.52 14.15
CA MET A 1 0.48 8.24 13.42
C MET A 1 -0.80 8.19 12.60
N ILE A 2 -0.77 7.45 11.53
CA ILE A 2 -1.97 7.24 10.72
C ILE A 2 -2.40 5.79 10.84
N GLU A 3 -3.70 5.55 10.74
CA GLU A 3 -4.26 4.22 10.74
C GLU A 3 -4.78 3.89 9.36
N LEU A 4 -4.36 2.76 8.85
CA LEU A 4 -4.75 2.30 7.52
C LEU A 4 -5.46 0.97 7.64
N LEU A 5 -6.46 0.76 6.80
CA LEU A 5 -7.12 -0.53 6.71
C LEU A 5 -6.52 -1.28 5.53
N ILE A 6 -5.71 -2.30 5.83
CA ILE A 6 -4.98 -3.05 4.81
C ILE A 6 -5.53 -4.46 4.76
N ASN A 7 -6.14 -4.81 3.63
CA ASN A 7 -6.74 -6.13 3.44
C ASN A 7 -7.66 -6.51 4.61
N GLY A 8 -8.42 -5.54 5.09
CA GLY A 8 -9.38 -5.74 6.17
C GLY A 8 -8.81 -5.64 7.58
N GLU A 9 -7.52 -5.36 7.72
CA GLU A 9 -6.89 -5.21 9.03
C GLU A 9 -6.44 -3.79 9.26
N THR A 10 -6.77 -3.24 10.41
CA THR A 10 -6.32 -1.89 10.79
C THR A 10 -4.89 -1.97 11.29
N ARG A 11 -4.01 -1.15 10.71
CA ARG A 11 -2.61 -1.08 11.11
C ARG A 11 -2.19 0.37 11.20
N ALA A 12 -1.34 0.67 12.16
CA ALA A 12 -0.87 2.05 12.40
C ALA A 12 0.55 2.20 11.90
N PHE A 13 0.84 3.36 11.32
CA PHE A 13 2.16 3.67 10.78
C PHE A 13 2.52 5.11 11.14
N PRO A 14 3.83 5.42 11.23
CA PRO A 14 4.23 6.81 11.42
C PRO A 14 3.88 7.64 10.18
N ALA A 15 3.45 8.87 10.41
CA ALA A 15 3.22 9.82 9.33
C ALA A 15 4.43 10.74 9.24
N PRO A 16 4.72 11.30 8.07
CA PRO A 16 4.07 11.06 6.78
C PRO A 16 4.51 9.73 6.14
N LEU A 17 3.65 9.21 5.29
CA LEU A 17 3.90 7.92 4.65
C LEU A 17 3.35 7.95 3.23
N THR A 18 4.18 7.53 2.28
CA THR A 18 3.71 7.31 0.90
C THR A 18 3.41 5.84 0.70
N LEU A 19 2.70 5.54 -0.39
CA LEU A 19 2.40 4.16 -0.71
C LEU A 19 3.68 3.35 -0.97
N ALA A 20 4.67 3.96 -1.61
CA ALA A 20 5.95 3.30 -1.83
C ALA A 20 6.64 2.95 -0.50
N GLN A 21 6.59 3.86 0.46
CA GLN A 21 7.17 3.60 1.77
C GLN A 21 6.43 2.50 2.51
N LEU A 22 5.12 2.45 2.37
CA LEU A 22 4.32 1.38 2.97
C LEU A 22 4.74 0.03 2.39
N ILE A 23 4.91 -0.04 1.08
CA ILE A 23 5.32 -1.27 0.42
C ILE A 23 6.66 -1.75 0.94
N GLU A 24 7.61 -0.84 1.14
CA GLU A 24 8.90 -1.19 1.73
C GLU A 24 8.75 -1.70 3.15
N SER A 25 7.90 -1.02 3.93
CA SER A 25 7.66 -1.40 5.31
C SER A 25 7.07 -2.81 5.43
N LEU A 26 6.28 -3.22 4.46
CA LEU A 26 5.67 -4.54 4.43
C LEU A 26 6.58 -5.58 3.76
N GLU A 27 7.78 -5.18 3.36
CA GLU A 27 8.75 -6.05 2.70
C GLU A 27 8.21 -6.61 1.38
N LEU A 28 7.45 -5.79 0.66
CA LEU A 28 6.88 -6.16 -0.62
C LEU A 28 7.58 -5.50 -1.79
N ALA A 29 8.59 -4.68 -1.53
CA ALA A 29 9.35 -4.04 -2.59
C ALA A 29 9.99 -5.09 -3.48
N GLY A 30 9.91 -4.89 -4.79
CA GLY A 30 10.45 -5.83 -5.75
C GLY A 30 9.52 -6.98 -6.11
N LYS A 31 8.41 -7.12 -5.41
CA LYS A 31 7.42 -8.14 -5.73
C LYS A 31 6.38 -7.58 -6.68
N ARG A 32 5.72 -8.49 -7.40
CA ARG A 32 4.60 -8.08 -8.25
C ARG A 32 3.38 -7.90 -7.37
N ILE A 33 2.94 -6.68 -7.24
CA ILE A 33 1.78 -6.39 -6.42
C ILE A 33 0.82 -5.49 -7.18
N ALA A 34 -0.46 -5.65 -6.87
CA ALA A 34 -1.50 -4.75 -7.33
C ALA A 34 -2.10 -4.09 -6.10
N ILE A 35 -2.26 -2.79 -6.16
CA ILE A 35 -2.77 -2.03 -5.01
C ILE A 35 -3.95 -1.20 -5.42
N GLU A 36 -5.01 -1.28 -4.62
CA GLU A 36 -6.15 -0.38 -4.71
C GLU A 36 -6.16 0.51 -3.47
N LYS A 37 -6.36 1.78 -3.70
CA LYS A 37 -6.50 2.75 -2.62
C LYS A 37 -7.89 3.33 -2.71
N ASN A 38 -8.71 3.07 -1.70
CA ASN A 38 -10.09 3.54 -1.65
C ASN A 38 -10.88 3.16 -2.91
N GLY A 39 -10.64 1.95 -3.39
CA GLY A 39 -11.36 1.42 -4.54
C GLY A 39 -10.76 1.74 -5.89
N GLU A 40 -9.63 2.43 -5.94
CA GLU A 40 -8.98 2.80 -7.20
C GLU A 40 -7.60 2.19 -7.30
N ILE A 41 -7.30 1.61 -8.46
CA ILE A 41 -5.99 1.04 -8.73
C ILE A 41 -4.94 2.16 -8.76
N VAL A 42 -3.84 1.95 -8.06
CA VAL A 42 -2.71 2.87 -8.10
C VAL A 42 -1.57 2.21 -8.87
N PRO A 43 -1.22 2.73 -10.03
CA PRO A 43 -0.10 2.17 -10.80
C PRO A 43 1.22 2.27 -10.04
N ARG A 44 2.11 1.33 -10.30
CA ARG A 44 3.42 1.32 -9.65
C ARG A 44 4.16 2.65 -9.81
N SER A 45 4.06 3.27 -10.97
CA SER A 45 4.75 4.53 -11.25
C SER A 45 4.28 5.67 -10.37
N GLN A 46 3.15 5.51 -9.70
CA GLN A 46 2.60 6.56 -8.84
C GLN A 46 2.74 6.26 -7.35
N HIS A 47 3.31 5.12 -6.98
CA HIS A 47 3.40 4.74 -5.57
C HIS A 47 4.19 5.77 -4.75
N ALA A 48 5.29 6.27 -5.29
CA ALA A 48 6.13 7.23 -4.57
C ALA A 48 5.46 8.60 -4.44
N ASP A 49 4.51 8.89 -5.31
CA ASP A 49 3.81 10.19 -5.32
C ASP A 49 2.42 10.11 -4.69
N THR A 50 2.09 9.01 -4.05
CA THR A 50 0.77 8.82 -3.45
C THR A 50 0.90 8.87 -1.94
N PRO A 51 0.58 10.01 -1.31
CA PRO A 51 0.60 10.09 0.15
C PRO A 51 -0.59 9.35 0.73
N LEU A 52 -0.40 8.77 1.90
CA LEU A 52 -1.44 8.06 2.62
C LEU A 52 -1.94 8.91 3.78
N ALA A 53 -3.21 8.76 4.08
CA ALA A 53 -3.85 9.47 5.17
C ALA A 53 -4.61 8.49 6.04
N SER A 54 -4.80 8.88 7.30
CA SER A 54 -5.55 8.04 8.23
C SER A 54 -6.95 7.78 7.69
N GLY A 55 -7.37 6.52 7.76
CA GLY A 55 -8.66 6.11 7.23
C GLY A 55 -8.62 5.56 5.81
N ASP A 56 -7.48 5.65 5.14
CA ASP A 56 -7.37 5.08 3.79
C ASP A 56 -7.54 3.57 3.84
N ARG A 57 -8.23 3.04 2.83
CA ARG A 57 -8.41 1.61 2.67
C ARG A 57 -7.57 1.12 1.52
N LEU A 58 -6.76 0.12 1.81
CA LEU A 58 -5.84 -0.44 0.83
C LEU A 58 -6.11 -1.92 0.65
N GLU A 59 -6.13 -2.34 -0.60
CA GLU A 59 -6.16 -3.76 -0.93
C GLU A 59 -4.89 -4.07 -1.70
N ILE A 60 -4.10 -4.98 -1.16
CA ILE A 60 -2.82 -5.35 -1.73
C ILE A 60 -2.86 -6.82 -2.10
N VAL A 61 -2.65 -7.11 -3.37
CA VAL A 61 -2.61 -8.47 -3.87
C VAL A 61 -1.21 -8.74 -4.38
N VAL A 62 -0.59 -9.79 -3.86
CA VAL A 62 0.72 -10.21 -4.32
C VAL A 62 0.51 -11.28 -5.38
N ALA A 63 1.00 -11.02 -6.57
CA ALA A 63 0.91 -12.00 -7.65
C ALA A 63 1.92 -13.10 -7.37
N VAL A 64 1.43 -14.29 -7.08
CA VAL A 64 2.28 -15.46 -7.00
C VAL A 64 2.39 -15.99 -8.40
N GLY A 65 3.37 -15.52 -9.07
CA GLY A 65 3.60 -16.03 -10.39
C GLY A 65 4.66 -17.06 -10.32
N GLY A 66 4.40 -18.14 -10.86
CA GLY A 66 5.43 -19.04 -11.14
C GLY A 66 6.33 -18.38 -12.16
N GLY A 67 6.98 -17.57 -11.74
CA GLY A 67 7.94 -16.87 -12.45
C GLY A 67 8.21 -16.83 -13.81
#